data_a62d46aee57456d5efdd7001d79e09f6
#
_entry.id   a62d46aee57456d5efdd7001d79e09f6
#
_cell.length_a   1.000
_cell.length_b   1.000
_cell.length_c   1.000
_cell.angle_alpha   90.00
_cell.angle_beta   90.00
_cell.angle_gamma   90.00
#
_symmetry.space_group_name_H-M   'P 1'
#
loop_
_entity.id
_entity.type
_entity.pdbx_description
1 polymer ?
#
loop_
_entity_poly.entity_id
_entity_poly.type
_entity_poly.pdbx_seq_one_letter_code
_entity_poly.pdbx_strand_id
1 'polypeptide(L)'
;MIRVGMGYDVHQLVENRDLWLGGIKLEYEKGLLGHSDADVLIHAICDALLGAANMRDIGYHFPDTGAEYENIDSKILLRKTVAILKEKGYSIGNIDATVCAERPKLNPHIPQMQQVLSDCMGVDEDCVSIKATTTEKLGFVGRREGIAAYCVALIEK
;
A
#
# COMPACT_ATOMS: atom_id res chain seq x y z
N MET A 1 6.09 -7.23 -23.21
CA MET A 1 6.99 -6.17 -22.71
C MET A 1 6.87 -6.10 -21.20
N ILE A 2 7.99 -6.14 -20.52
CA ILE A 2 8.08 -5.99 -19.07
C ILE A 2 8.19 -4.51 -18.72
N ARG A 3 7.46 -4.08 -17.71
CA ARG A 3 7.50 -2.69 -17.20
C ARG A 3 7.61 -2.70 -15.69
N VAL A 4 8.33 -1.73 -15.17
CA VAL A 4 8.48 -1.55 -13.72
C VAL A 4 7.91 -0.19 -13.31
N GLY A 5 7.39 -0.13 -12.10
CA GLY A 5 6.89 1.08 -11.49
C GLY A 5 7.28 1.14 -10.02
N MET A 6 7.36 2.35 -9.49
CA MET A 6 7.71 2.57 -8.09
C MET A 6 6.63 3.44 -7.47
N GLY A 7 6.20 3.08 -6.27
CA GLY A 7 5.25 3.84 -5.48
C GLY A 7 5.84 4.21 -4.12
N TYR A 8 5.42 5.36 -3.64
CA TYR A 8 5.77 5.84 -2.31
C TYR A 8 4.55 6.51 -1.70
N ASP A 9 4.30 6.25 -0.43
CA ASP A 9 3.26 6.96 0.31
C ASP A 9 3.67 7.13 1.76
N VAL A 10 3.10 8.12 2.43
CA VAL A 10 3.34 8.43 3.83
C VAL A 10 2.06 8.98 4.45
N HIS A 11 1.77 8.52 5.67
CA HIS A 11 0.65 9.04 6.47
C HIS A 11 1.09 9.29 7.89
N GLN A 12 0.51 10.31 8.49
CA GLN A 12 0.75 10.69 9.88
C GLN A 12 0.06 9.71 10.83
N LEU A 13 0.75 9.34 11.91
CA LEU A 13 0.16 8.59 13.02
C LEU A 13 -0.56 9.55 13.96
N VAL A 14 -1.82 9.26 14.26
CA VAL A 14 -2.66 10.07 15.15
C VAL A 14 -3.41 9.18 16.13
N GLU A 15 -3.81 9.74 17.26
CA GLU A 15 -4.63 9.04 18.25
C GLU A 15 -6.07 8.90 17.76
N ASN A 16 -6.81 7.96 18.37
CA ASN A 16 -8.25 7.73 18.14
C ASN A 16 -8.57 7.34 16.69
N ARG A 17 -7.67 6.60 16.07
CA ARG A 17 -7.88 6.09 14.72
C ARG A 17 -7.32 4.68 14.61
N ASP A 18 -8.06 3.80 13.92
CA ASP A 18 -7.60 2.42 13.66
C ASP A 18 -6.38 2.42 12.75
N LEU A 19 -5.49 1.48 12.98
CA LEU A 19 -4.31 1.28 12.13
C LEU A 19 -4.60 0.17 11.13
N TRP A 20 -4.83 0.56 9.87
CA TRP A 20 -4.93 -0.35 8.73
C TRP A 20 -3.62 -0.35 7.97
N LEU A 21 -3.06 -1.52 7.75
CA LEU A 21 -1.77 -1.65 7.06
C LEU A 21 -1.71 -3.01 6.36
N GLY A 22 -1.45 -2.99 5.05
CA GLY A 22 -1.40 -4.21 4.25
C GLY A 22 -2.74 -4.94 4.18
N GLY A 23 -3.83 -4.22 4.27
CA GLY A 23 -5.18 -4.76 4.20
C GLY A 23 -5.69 -5.40 5.48
N ILE A 24 -4.94 -5.30 6.58
CA ILE A 24 -5.33 -5.85 7.89
C ILE A 24 -5.35 -4.75 8.95
N LYS A 25 -6.18 -4.94 9.95
CA LYS A 25 -6.23 -4.05 11.12
C LYS A 25 -5.24 -4.54 12.17
N LEU A 26 -4.34 -3.66 12.58
CA LEU A 26 -3.37 -3.94 13.62
C LEU A 26 -3.80 -3.31 14.93
N GLU A 27 -3.54 -4.00 16.04
CA GLU A 27 -3.73 -3.43 17.36
C GLU A 27 -2.58 -2.49 17.69
N TYR A 28 -2.91 -1.21 17.80
CA TYR A 28 -1.97 -0.16 18.16
C TYR A 28 -2.74 1.04 18.69
N GLU A 29 -2.08 1.83 19.53
CA GLU A 29 -2.69 2.99 20.17
C GLU A 29 -2.98 4.14 19.22
N LYS A 30 -2.35 4.15 18.02
CA LYS A 30 -2.53 5.15 16.99
C LYS A 30 -2.89 4.49 15.66
N GLY A 31 -3.49 5.27 14.78
CA GLY A 31 -3.74 4.88 13.40
C GLY A 31 -3.26 5.93 12.43
N LEU A 32 -3.31 5.60 11.15
CA LEU A 32 -2.86 6.51 10.09
C LEU A 32 -4.00 7.45 9.68
N LEU A 33 -3.65 8.72 9.50
CA LEU A 33 -4.60 9.78 9.13
C LEU A 33 -4.66 9.91 7.61
N GLY A 34 -5.86 9.90 7.06
CA GLY A 34 -6.10 10.10 5.64
C GLY A 34 -7.59 10.10 5.33
N HIS A 35 -7.94 10.41 4.07
CA HIS A 35 -9.33 10.44 3.60
C HIS A 35 -9.96 9.05 3.58
N SER A 36 -9.19 8.03 3.14
CA SER A 36 -9.56 6.61 3.18
C SER A 36 -9.21 6.01 4.56
N ASP A 37 -9.05 4.70 4.63
CA ASP A 37 -8.50 4.03 5.83
C ASP A 37 -7.00 4.34 6.04
N ALA A 38 -6.39 5.06 5.10
CA ALA A 38 -4.98 5.48 5.11
C ALA A 38 -3.98 4.32 5.15
N ASP A 39 -4.33 3.19 4.52
CA ASP A 39 -3.42 2.06 4.38
C ASP A 39 -2.25 2.45 3.47
N VAL A 40 -1.16 2.89 4.07
CA VAL A 40 -0.01 3.44 3.35
C VAL A 40 0.66 2.41 2.46
N LEU A 41 0.64 1.13 2.84
CA LEU A 41 1.23 0.06 2.04
C LEU A 41 0.41 -0.18 0.77
N ILE A 42 -0.91 -0.30 0.89
CA ILE A 42 -1.78 -0.47 -0.29
C ILE A 42 -1.66 0.72 -1.23
N HIS A 43 -1.60 1.95 -0.70
CA HIS A 43 -1.47 3.15 -1.53
C HIS A 43 -0.16 3.14 -2.33
N ALA A 44 0.95 2.73 -1.70
CA ALA A 44 2.22 2.61 -2.40
C ALA A 44 2.18 1.52 -3.49
N ILE A 45 1.51 0.40 -3.22
CA ILE A 45 1.32 -0.66 -4.21
C ILE A 45 0.51 -0.15 -5.40
N CYS A 46 -0.60 0.53 -5.17
CA CYS A 46 -1.43 1.08 -6.23
C CYS A 46 -0.62 2.04 -7.12
N ASP A 47 0.14 2.95 -6.51
CA ASP A 47 0.98 3.90 -7.25
C ASP A 47 2.06 3.20 -8.06
N ALA A 48 2.67 2.15 -7.52
CA ALA A 48 3.66 1.37 -8.26
C ALA A 48 3.05 0.71 -9.50
N LEU A 49 1.88 0.10 -9.34
CA LEU A 49 1.17 -0.57 -10.44
C LEU A 49 0.74 0.43 -11.52
N LEU A 50 0.13 1.54 -11.12
CA LEU A 50 -0.31 2.58 -12.04
C LEU A 50 0.89 3.22 -12.75
N GLY A 51 1.97 3.50 -12.03
CA GLY A 51 3.18 4.06 -12.61
C GLY A 51 3.81 3.13 -13.64
N ALA A 52 3.86 1.83 -13.37
CA ALA A 52 4.37 0.85 -14.32
C ALA A 52 3.58 0.87 -15.63
N ALA A 53 2.26 1.10 -15.56
CA ALA A 53 1.38 1.16 -16.72
C ALA A 53 1.34 2.55 -17.40
N ASN A 54 2.11 3.51 -16.91
CA ASN A 54 2.08 4.92 -17.36
C ASN A 54 0.67 5.53 -17.19
N MET A 55 0.05 5.28 -16.05
CA MET A 55 -1.32 5.71 -15.77
C MET A 55 -1.40 6.64 -14.56
N ARG A 56 -0.33 7.34 -14.26
CA ARG A 56 -0.22 8.29 -13.14
C ARG A 56 -0.32 7.61 -11.79
N ASP A 57 -1.12 8.14 -10.90
CA ASP A 57 -1.17 7.74 -9.49
C ASP A 57 -2.61 7.55 -9.00
N ILE A 58 -2.71 7.11 -7.77
CA ILE A 58 -3.99 6.84 -7.10
C ILE A 58 -4.84 8.11 -6.96
N GLY A 59 -4.22 9.27 -6.73
CA GLY A 59 -4.93 10.53 -6.59
C GLY A 59 -5.62 10.98 -7.88
N TYR A 60 -5.07 10.61 -9.03
CA TYR A 60 -5.68 10.89 -10.32
C TYR A 60 -6.93 10.03 -10.56
N HIS A 61 -6.87 8.74 -10.22
CA HIS A 61 -7.97 7.81 -10.46
C HIS A 61 -9.03 7.84 -9.36
N PHE A 62 -8.63 8.11 -8.12
CA PHE A 62 -9.51 8.08 -6.95
C PHE A 62 -9.27 9.33 -6.11
N PRO A 63 -9.71 10.51 -6.59
CA PRO A 63 -9.43 11.77 -5.89
C PRO A 63 -10.04 11.79 -4.49
N ASP A 64 -9.26 12.26 -3.52
CA ASP A 64 -9.65 12.34 -2.11
C ASP A 64 -10.71 13.42 -1.82
N THR A 65 -11.05 14.23 -2.82
CA THR A 65 -12.14 15.21 -2.72
C THR A 65 -13.52 14.60 -2.90
N GLY A 66 -13.59 13.34 -3.37
CA GLY A 66 -14.84 12.62 -3.58
C GLY A 66 -15.38 12.02 -2.29
N ALA A 67 -16.64 12.33 -1.95
CA ALA A 67 -17.30 11.74 -0.78
C ALA A 67 -17.38 10.21 -0.87
N GLU A 68 -17.39 9.65 -2.07
CA GLU A 68 -17.46 8.21 -2.33
C GLU A 68 -16.24 7.44 -1.82
N TYR A 69 -15.09 8.12 -1.64
CA TYR A 69 -13.85 7.50 -1.18
C TYR A 69 -13.54 7.80 0.28
N GLU A 70 -14.41 8.53 0.97
CA GLU A 70 -14.23 8.85 2.38
C GLU A 70 -14.34 7.57 3.22
N ASN A 71 -13.32 7.30 4.05
CA ASN A 71 -13.22 6.10 4.87
C ASN A 71 -13.26 4.78 4.08
N ILE A 72 -12.98 4.83 2.78
CA ILE A 72 -13.01 3.63 1.95
C ILE A 72 -11.94 2.64 2.38
N ASP A 73 -12.29 1.36 2.32
CA ASP A 73 -11.34 0.27 2.48
C ASP A 73 -10.37 0.27 1.28
N SER A 74 -9.10 0.47 1.53
CA SER A 74 -8.08 0.57 0.46
C SER A 74 -7.94 -0.72 -0.35
N LYS A 75 -8.40 -1.87 0.16
CA LYS A 75 -8.46 -3.10 -0.63
C LYS A 75 -9.37 -2.93 -1.86
N ILE A 76 -10.41 -2.13 -1.73
CA ILE A 76 -11.29 -1.80 -2.87
C ILE A 76 -10.51 -1.00 -3.92
N LEU A 77 -9.71 -0.02 -3.47
CA LEU A 77 -8.85 0.76 -4.38
C LEU A 77 -7.84 -0.12 -5.10
N LEU A 78 -7.25 -1.08 -4.39
CA LEU A 78 -6.31 -2.02 -4.98
C LEU A 78 -6.99 -2.90 -6.04
N ARG A 79 -8.16 -3.44 -5.74
CA ARG A 79 -8.92 -4.25 -6.71
C ARG A 79 -9.30 -3.44 -7.95
N LYS A 80 -9.70 -2.19 -7.78
CA LYS A 80 -10.00 -1.29 -8.90
C LYS A 80 -8.75 -0.99 -9.73
N THR A 81 -7.61 -0.77 -9.09
CA THR A 81 -6.33 -0.56 -9.76
C THR A 81 -5.97 -1.78 -10.63
N VAL A 82 -6.09 -2.98 -10.07
CA VAL A 82 -5.83 -4.22 -10.81
C VAL A 82 -6.77 -4.36 -12.02
N ALA A 83 -8.05 -4.01 -11.85
CA ALA A 83 -9.01 -4.06 -12.94
C ALA A 83 -8.62 -3.09 -14.07
N ILE A 84 -8.17 -1.88 -13.73
CA ILE A 84 -7.68 -0.89 -14.71
C ILE A 84 -6.50 -1.47 -15.51
N LEU A 85 -5.54 -2.11 -14.83
CA LEU A 85 -4.40 -2.71 -15.52
C LEU A 85 -4.82 -3.84 -16.46
N LYS A 86 -5.71 -4.72 -16.01
CA LYS A 86 -6.23 -5.82 -16.82
C LYS A 86 -6.95 -5.31 -18.08
N GLU A 87 -7.73 -4.25 -17.95
CA GLU A 87 -8.43 -3.64 -19.07
C GLU A 87 -7.46 -3.12 -20.13
N LYS A 88 -6.28 -2.68 -19.71
CA LYS A 88 -5.20 -2.25 -20.61
C LYS A 88 -4.35 -3.41 -21.13
N GLY A 89 -4.64 -4.64 -20.71
CA GLY A 89 -3.94 -5.84 -21.17
C GLY A 89 -2.70 -6.21 -20.35
N TYR A 90 -2.52 -5.59 -19.19
CA TYR A 90 -1.38 -5.90 -18.32
C TYR A 90 -1.71 -7.00 -17.31
N SER A 91 -0.73 -7.81 -16.99
CA SER A 91 -0.75 -8.73 -15.87
C SER A 91 0.34 -8.35 -14.87
N ILE A 92 0.11 -8.68 -13.60
CA ILE A 92 1.08 -8.40 -12.54
C ILE A 92 2.06 -9.57 -12.46
N GLY A 93 3.37 -9.28 -12.54
CA GLY A 93 4.42 -10.27 -12.32
C GLY A 93 4.68 -10.44 -10.84
N ASN A 94 5.11 -9.40 -10.18
CA ASN A 94 5.35 -9.40 -8.73
C ASN A 94 5.43 -7.97 -8.19
N ILE A 95 5.36 -7.86 -6.87
CA ILE A 95 5.68 -6.62 -6.17
C ILE A 95 6.70 -6.89 -5.06
N ASP A 96 7.49 -5.89 -4.76
CA ASP A 96 8.37 -5.86 -3.61
C ASP A 96 8.15 -4.54 -2.87
N ALA A 97 7.77 -4.63 -1.61
CA ALA A 97 7.43 -3.47 -0.80
C ALA A 97 8.26 -3.41 0.48
N THR A 98 8.53 -2.21 0.94
CA THR A 98 9.19 -1.95 2.21
C THR A 98 8.35 -0.96 3.02
N VAL A 99 8.03 -1.33 4.25
CA VAL A 99 7.31 -0.45 5.19
C VAL A 99 8.30 0.05 6.23
N CYS A 100 8.36 1.36 6.38
CA CYS A 100 9.21 2.03 7.36
C CYS A 100 8.36 2.45 8.55
N ALA A 101 8.51 1.78 9.68
CA ALA A 101 7.75 2.05 10.89
C ALA A 101 8.60 1.71 12.12
N GLU A 102 8.60 2.57 13.09
CA GLU A 102 9.27 2.30 14.36
C GLU A 102 8.44 1.35 15.22
N ARG A 103 7.14 1.56 15.25
CA ARG A 103 6.12 0.75 15.94
C ARG A 103 4.81 0.78 15.16
N PRO A 104 3.94 -0.24 15.27
CA PRO A 104 4.18 -1.52 15.95
C PRO A 104 5.16 -2.41 15.21
N LYS A 105 5.56 -3.55 15.79
CA LYS A 105 6.36 -4.56 15.07
C LYS A 105 5.49 -5.23 14.01
N LEU A 106 5.98 -5.23 12.78
CA LEU A 106 5.20 -5.67 11.63
C LEU A 106 5.50 -7.12 11.21
N ASN A 107 6.71 -7.62 11.49
CA ASN A 107 7.12 -8.95 11.04
C ASN A 107 6.12 -10.07 11.33
N PRO A 108 5.52 -10.14 12.53
CA PRO A 108 4.54 -11.20 12.82
C PRO A 108 3.29 -11.14 11.94
N HIS A 109 3.00 -9.99 11.34
CA HIS A 109 1.78 -9.75 10.57
C HIS A 109 1.99 -9.86 9.05
N ILE A 110 3.25 -9.94 8.60
CA ILE A 110 3.57 -9.98 7.16
C ILE A 110 2.91 -11.16 6.44
N PRO A 111 2.92 -12.39 6.95
CA PRO A 111 2.26 -13.49 6.26
C PRO A 111 0.77 -13.25 5.98
N GLN A 112 0.06 -12.67 6.93
CA GLN A 112 -1.36 -12.33 6.75
C GLN A 112 -1.54 -11.21 5.73
N MET A 113 -0.67 -10.22 5.73
CA MET A 113 -0.69 -9.15 4.72
C MET A 113 -0.46 -9.72 3.32
N GLN A 114 0.51 -10.63 3.16
CA GLN A 114 0.78 -11.27 1.87
C GLN A 114 -0.45 -12.03 1.36
N GLN A 115 -1.14 -12.77 2.23
CA GLN A 115 -2.34 -13.50 1.88
C GLN A 115 -3.44 -12.55 1.39
N VAL A 116 -3.72 -11.49 2.15
CA VAL A 116 -4.78 -10.53 1.81
C VAL A 116 -4.45 -9.80 0.51
N LEU A 117 -3.22 -9.34 0.35
CA LEU A 117 -2.82 -8.57 -0.83
C LEU A 117 -2.76 -9.44 -2.09
N SER A 118 -2.28 -10.68 -1.97
CA SER A 118 -2.27 -11.61 -3.10
C SER A 118 -3.68 -11.91 -3.59
N ASP A 119 -4.63 -12.07 -2.68
CA ASP A 119 -6.04 -12.25 -3.04
C ASP A 119 -6.58 -11.01 -3.78
N CYS A 120 -6.28 -9.82 -3.29
CA CYS A 120 -6.72 -8.58 -3.93
C CYS A 120 -6.16 -8.41 -5.33
N MET A 121 -4.92 -8.82 -5.54
CA MET A 121 -4.23 -8.68 -6.82
C MET A 121 -4.45 -9.86 -7.77
N GLY A 122 -4.96 -10.98 -7.26
CA GLY A 122 -5.15 -12.19 -8.08
C GLY A 122 -3.83 -12.84 -8.48
N VAL A 123 -2.85 -12.84 -7.60
CA VAL A 123 -1.53 -13.46 -7.81
C VAL A 123 -1.20 -14.41 -6.68
N ASP A 124 -0.20 -15.27 -6.86
CA ASP A 124 0.29 -16.12 -5.79
C ASP A 124 0.95 -15.30 -4.67
N GLU A 125 0.91 -15.81 -3.45
CA GLU A 125 1.54 -15.15 -2.31
C GLU A 125 3.04 -14.92 -2.53
N ASP A 126 3.70 -15.83 -3.23
CA ASP A 126 5.12 -15.71 -3.56
C ASP A 126 5.44 -14.49 -4.44
N CYS A 127 4.43 -13.93 -5.10
CA CYS A 127 4.57 -12.71 -5.91
C CYS A 127 4.47 -11.43 -5.08
N VAL A 128 4.23 -11.53 -3.79
CA VAL A 128 4.02 -10.39 -2.89
C VAL A 128 5.11 -10.40 -1.82
N SER A 129 6.17 -9.64 -2.04
CA SER A 129 7.26 -9.48 -1.07
C SER A 129 6.99 -8.25 -0.20
N ILE A 130 7.06 -8.42 1.11
CA ILE A 130 6.89 -7.34 2.08
C ILE A 130 8.01 -7.41 3.10
N LYS A 131 8.73 -6.30 3.29
CA LYS A 131 9.75 -6.14 4.31
C LYS A 131 9.38 -4.97 5.20
N ALA A 132 9.73 -5.06 6.47
CA ALA A 132 9.55 -3.98 7.41
C ALA A 132 10.91 -3.55 7.96
N THR A 133 11.09 -2.26 8.14
CA THR A 133 12.31 -1.70 8.74
C THR A 133 11.97 -0.52 9.64
N THR A 134 12.83 -0.29 10.62
CA THR A 134 12.83 0.99 11.35
C THR A 134 13.72 1.98 10.61
N THR A 135 13.76 3.22 11.08
CA THR A 135 14.75 4.21 10.61
C THR A 135 15.79 4.51 11.69
N GLU A 136 16.03 3.56 12.58
CA GLU A 136 17.02 3.70 13.66
C GLU A 136 16.80 4.96 14.50
N LYS A 137 15.53 5.26 14.80
CA LYS A 137 15.09 6.44 15.55
C LYS A 137 15.36 7.77 14.86
N LEU A 138 15.65 7.76 13.57
CA LEU A 138 15.90 8.96 12.78
C LEU A 138 14.63 9.43 12.06
N GLY A 139 14.47 10.74 11.98
CA GLY A 139 13.41 11.38 11.21
C GLY A 139 12.02 11.15 11.77
N PHE A 140 11.01 11.47 10.95
CA PHE A 140 9.61 11.38 11.37
C PHE A 140 9.16 9.96 11.66
N VAL A 141 9.68 8.98 10.95
CA VAL A 141 9.41 7.56 11.23
C VAL A 141 10.02 7.20 12.58
N GLY A 142 11.26 7.59 12.80
CA GLY A 142 11.98 7.29 14.04
C GLY A 142 11.35 7.96 15.26
N ARG A 143 10.70 9.11 15.08
CA ARG A 143 9.96 9.79 16.14
C ARG A 143 8.52 9.31 16.28
N ARG A 144 8.12 8.29 15.51
CA ARG A 144 6.77 7.71 15.53
C ARG A 144 5.68 8.74 15.15
N GLU A 145 6.02 9.66 14.26
CA GLU A 145 5.08 10.66 13.75
C GLU A 145 4.33 10.16 12.53
N GLY A 146 4.86 9.16 11.83
CA GLY A 146 4.24 8.62 10.64
C GLY A 146 4.84 7.28 10.24
N ILE A 147 4.21 6.67 9.23
CA ILE A 147 4.67 5.45 8.58
C ILE A 147 4.80 5.75 7.09
N ALA A 148 5.89 5.28 6.49
CA ALA A 148 6.12 5.40 5.06
C ALA A 148 6.19 4.01 4.43
N ALA A 149 5.80 3.91 3.16
CA ALA A 149 5.89 2.67 2.40
C ALA A 149 6.43 2.93 1.00
N TYR A 150 7.24 2.01 0.53
CA TYR A 150 7.78 1.98 -0.83
C TYR A 150 7.34 0.69 -1.50
N CYS A 151 7.07 0.73 -2.78
CA CYS A 151 6.76 -0.48 -3.53
C CYS A 151 7.38 -0.38 -4.92
N VAL A 152 7.95 -1.48 -5.37
CA VAL A 152 8.33 -1.66 -6.78
C VAL A 152 7.45 -2.76 -7.34
N ALA A 153 6.87 -2.53 -8.51
CA ALA A 153 6.01 -3.48 -9.19
C ALA A 153 6.57 -3.81 -10.57
N LEU A 154 6.46 -5.06 -10.97
CA LEU A 154 6.74 -5.52 -12.31
C LEU A 154 5.43 -6.00 -12.92
N ILE A 155 5.11 -5.45 -14.09
CA ILE A 155 3.95 -5.86 -14.88
C ILE A 155 4.40 -6.24 -16.28
N GLU A 156 3.58 -6.99 -16.98
CA GLU A 156 3.90 -7.44 -18.32
C GLU A 156 2.66 -7.46 -19.21
N LYS A 157 2.94 -7.34 -20.52
CA LYS A 157 1.90 -7.28 -21.54
C LYS A 157 2.36 -8.00 -22.80
#